data_249c6b844441a887c4b964b3946c9795
#
_entry.id   249c6b844441a887c4b964b3946c9795
#
_cell.length_a   1.000
_cell.length_b   1.000
_cell.length_c   1.000
_cell.angle_alpha   90.00
_cell.angle_beta   90.00
_cell.angle_gamma   90.00
#
_symmetry.space_group_name_H-M   'P 1'
#
loop_
_entity.id
_entity.type
_entity.pdbx_description
1 polymer ?
#
loop_
_entity_poly.entity_id
_entity_poly.type
_entity_poly.pdbx_seq_one_letter_code
_entity_poly.pdbx_strand_id
1 'polypeptide(L)'
;MFRSIEPAWNDQNLRELAGHISSHLFFAHIRAAIGSAVQQSNCHPFRHGRWLFMHNGFIDGFAAIKRDLVIAVNESLFPEIKGTADTEVLFYLALTFGLEDDPPDAVARAIGFVEARGRARGIQYPFQGTIATTDGESLWVFRYSSQGKSRSLFFTRDVRALRQEYPDREVLREVSDDTRLVVSEPVGDLPGAWVEMPEASYGVVSKEGDQLLPFVPKPPRKTR
;
A
#
# COMPACT_ATOMS: atom_id res chain seq x y z
N MET A 1 -3.04 3.05 -16.00
CA MET A 1 -2.24 3.54 -14.86
C MET A 1 -1.55 4.82 -15.28
N PHE A 2 -1.71 5.89 -14.52
CA PHE A 2 -1.04 7.18 -14.73
C PHE A 2 0.10 7.33 -13.72
N ARG A 3 1.24 7.86 -14.15
CA ARG A 3 2.40 8.18 -13.30
C ARG A 3 3.02 9.49 -13.75
N SER A 4 3.26 10.41 -12.83
CA SER A 4 3.88 11.68 -13.09
C SER A 4 4.86 12.03 -11.98
N ILE A 5 5.90 12.78 -12.31
CA ILE A 5 6.82 13.39 -11.33
C ILE A 5 6.42 14.83 -10.99
N GLU A 6 5.44 15.37 -11.71
CA GLU A 6 4.89 16.69 -11.46
C GLU A 6 4.03 16.71 -10.20
N PRO A 7 3.95 17.84 -9.49
CA PRO A 7 3.02 18.00 -8.39
C PRO A 7 1.57 17.78 -8.84
N ALA A 8 0.81 16.93 -8.13
CA ALA A 8 -0.54 16.55 -8.53
C ALA A 8 -1.50 17.75 -8.72
N TRP A 9 -1.32 18.82 -7.95
CA TRP A 9 -2.13 20.04 -8.04
C TRP A 9 -1.84 20.88 -9.30
N ASN A 10 -0.71 20.65 -9.98
CA ASN A 10 -0.30 21.36 -11.17
C ASN A 10 -0.30 20.50 -12.45
N ASP A 11 -0.64 19.23 -12.33
CA ASP A 11 -0.65 18.29 -13.45
C ASP A 11 -1.98 18.40 -14.23
N GLN A 12 -1.96 19.07 -15.38
CA GLN A 12 -3.12 19.24 -16.24
C GLN A 12 -3.58 17.92 -16.85
N ASN A 13 -2.65 17.03 -17.23
CA ASN A 13 -2.98 15.73 -17.78
C ASN A 13 -3.72 14.87 -16.76
N LEU A 14 -3.34 14.94 -15.49
CA LEU A 14 -4.05 14.26 -14.41
C LEU A 14 -5.49 14.77 -14.27
N ARG A 15 -5.70 16.09 -14.36
CA ARG A 15 -7.04 16.70 -14.28
C ARG A 15 -7.94 16.29 -15.44
N GLU A 16 -7.42 16.33 -16.67
CA GLU A 16 -8.16 15.91 -17.85
C GLU A 16 -8.50 14.41 -17.75
N LEU A 17 -7.54 13.57 -17.37
CA LEU A 17 -7.73 12.14 -17.24
C LEU A 17 -8.80 11.81 -16.19
N ALA A 18 -8.77 12.50 -15.04
CA ALA A 18 -9.72 12.30 -13.95
C ALA A 18 -11.17 12.56 -14.35
N GLY A 19 -11.40 13.49 -15.29
CA GLY A 19 -12.73 13.77 -15.83
C GLY A 19 -13.27 12.70 -16.79
N HIS A 20 -12.43 11.78 -17.29
CA HIS A 20 -12.79 10.81 -18.34
C HIS A 20 -12.73 9.35 -17.88
N ILE A 21 -12.08 9.07 -16.75
CA ILE A 21 -11.92 7.70 -16.25
C ILE A 21 -12.87 7.42 -15.09
N SER A 22 -13.68 6.37 -15.25
CA SER A 22 -14.49 5.79 -14.20
C SER A 22 -13.98 4.38 -13.88
N SER A 23 -13.86 4.06 -12.60
CA SER A 23 -13.42 2.74 -12.13
C SER A 23 -14.08 2.42 -10.79
N HIS A 24 -14.42 1.15 -10.58
CA HIS A 24 -14.96 0.66 -9.29
C HIS A 24 -13.89 0.57 -8.22
N LEU A 25 -12.62 0.56 -8.59
CA LEU A 25 -11.48 0.54 -7.68
C LEU A 25 -10.42 1.54 -8.14
N PHE A 26 -9.92 2.32 -7.21
CA PHE A 26 -9.00 3.41 -7.49
C PHE A 26 -7.85 3.44 -6.48
N PHE A 27 -6.62 3.50 -6.97
CA PHE A 27 -5.42 3.74 -6.18
C PHE A 27 -4.85 5.12 -6.50
N ALA A 28 -4.64 5.93 -5.47
CA ALA A 28 -3.98 7.23 -5.57
C ALA A 28 -2.84 7.32 -4.56
N HIS A 29 -1.68 7.79 -5.00
CA HIS A 29 -0.51 7.96 -4.15
C HIS A 29 0.27 9.23 -4.52
N ILE A 30 0.55 10.04 -3.52
CA ILE A 30 1.46 11.18 -3.63
C ILE A 30 2.73 10.83 -2.83
N ARG A 31 3.87 10.86 -3.50
CA ARG A 31 5.13 10.44 -2.92
C ARG A 31 5.97 11.64 -2.48
N ALA A 32 6.39 11.67 -1.21
CA ALA A 32 7.51 12.48 -0.78
C ALA A 32 8.81 11.76 -1.17
N ALA A 33 9.66 12.38 -1.98
CA ALA A 33 10.91 11.78 -2.46
C ALA A 33 11.98 11.83 -1.37
N ILE A 34 11.89 10.97 -0.38
CA ILE A 34 12.91 10.81 0.67
C ILE A 34 13.71 9.54 0.37
N GLY A 35 15.02 9.66 0.24
CA GLY A 35 15.95 8.53 0.12
C GLY A 35 16.00 7.82 -1.24
N SER A 36 15.24 8.24 -2.26
CA SER A 36 15.34 7.72 -3.61
C SER A 36 15.08 8.79 -4.66
N ALA A 37 15.59 8.60 -5.88
CA ALA A 37 15.50 9.58 -6.95
C ALA A 37 14.05 9.93 -7.32
N VAL A 38 13.80 11.19 -7.71
CA VAL A 38 12.55 11.63 -8.32
C VAL A 38 12.58 11.16 -9.77
N GLN A 39 11.88 10.08 -10.05
CA GLN A 39 11.76 9.49 -11.38
C GLN A 39 10.46 8.70 -11.51
N GLN A 40 9.94 8.61 -12.71
CA GLN A 40 8.64 7.99 -12.97
C GLN A 40 8.60 6.51 -12.57
N SER A 41 9.71 5.78 -12.72
CA SER A 41 9.83 4.38 -12.30
C SER A 41 9.72 4.16 -10.78
N ASN A 42 9.87 5.21 -9.98
CA ASN A 42 9.67 5.17 -8.53
C ASN A 42 8.27 5.62 -8.10
N CYS A 43 7.40 6.02 -9.04
CA CYS A 43 6.04 6.44 -8.73
C CYS A 43 5.14 5.23 -8.45
N HIS A 44 4.36 5.33 -7.40
CA HIS A 44 3.32 4.35 -7.06
C HIS A 44 2.05 4.54 -7.92
N PRO A 45 1.18 3.54 -8.00
CA PRO A 45 1.39 2.16 -7.58
C PRO A 45 2.38 1.42 -8.48
N PHE A 46 3.04 0.40 -7.95
CA PHE A 46 3.76 -0.59 -8.75
C PHE A 46 2.76 -1.59 -9.31
N ARG A 47 3.08 -2.19 -10.48
CA ARG A 47 2.18 -3.11 -11.17
C ARG A 47 2.91 -4.33 -11.70
N HIS A 48 2.30 -5.50 -11.49
CA HIS A 48 2.64 -6.76 -12.17
C HIS A 48 1.34 -7.46 -12.57
N GLY A 49 1.17 -7.76 -13.85
CA GLY A 49 -0.09 -8.33 -14.35
C GLY A 49 -1.31 -7.48 -13.97
N ARG A 50 -2.24 -8.08 -13.20
CA ARG A 50 -3.42 -7.43 -12.63
C ARG A 50 -3.18 -6.79 -11.27
N TRP A 51 -2.06 -7.12 -10.60
CA TRP A 51 -1.74 -6.65 -9.26
C TRP A 51 -1.21 -5.22 -9.25
N LEU A 52 -1.72 -4.45 -8.31
CA LEU A 52 -1.21 -3.13 -7.95
C LEU A 52 -0.72 -3.16 -6.51
N PHE A 53 0.35 -2.41 -6.23
CA PHE A 53 0.94 -2.33 -4.90
C PHE A 53 1.43 -0.91 -4.61
N MET A 54 1.10 -0.40 -3.44
CA MET A 54 1.64 0.86 -2.93
C MET A 54 1.99 0.76 -1.46
N HIS A 55 2.93 1.58 -1.02
CA HIS A 55 3.46 1.60 0.33
C HIS A 55 3.72 3.04 0.77
N ASN A 56 3.20 3.42 1.91
CA ASN A 56 3.55 4.65 2.60
C ASN A 56 4.36 4.31 3.85
N GLY A 57 5.67 4.51 3.76
CA GLY A 57 6.62 4.13 4.79
C GLY A 57 8.03 4.01 4.23
N PHE A 58 8.86 3.22 4.88
CA PHE A 58 10.25 2.97 4.48
C PHE A 58 10.79 1.65 5.03
N ILE A 59 11.80 1.13 4.37
CA ILE A 59 12.67 0.09 4.89
C ILE A 59 13.93 0.77 5.44
N ASP A 60 14.10 0.74 6.76
CA ASP A 60 15.28 1.34 7.40
C ASP A 60 16.55 0.59 6.98
N GLY A 61 17.61 1.35 6.72
CA GLY A 61 18.87 0.81 6.24
C GLY A 61 18.75 0.08 4.89
N PHE A 62 17.76 0.39 4.05
CA PHE A 62 17.51 -0.27 2.76
C PHE A 62 18.77 -0.41 1.91
N ALA A 63 19.59 0.63 1.83
CA ALA A 63 20.84 0.59 1.04
C ALA A 63 21.79 -0.55 1.49
N ALA A 64 21.84 -0.85 2.78
CA ALA A 64 22.71 -1.89 3.34
C ALA A 64 22.21 -3.31 3.07
N ILE A 65 20.89 -3.50 2.90
CA ILE A 65 20.26 -4.82 2.71
C ILE A 65 19.68 -5.00 1.30
N LYS A 66 19.66 -3.96 0.48
CA LYS A 66 19.05 -3.98 -0.87
C LYS A 66 19.52 -5.17 -1.69
N ARG A 67 20.83 -5.46 -1.70
CA ARG A 67 21.39 -6.57 -2.46
C ARG A 67 20.77 -7.92 -2.03
N ASP A 68 20.67 -8.14 -0.72
CA ASP A 68 20.13 -9.38 -0.16
C ASP A 68 18.63 -9.53 -0.50
N LEU A 69 17.88 -8.41 -0.49
CA LEU A 69 16.47 -8.39 -0.86
C LEU A 69 16.26 -8.67 -2.35
N VAL A 70 17.03 -8.00 -3.21
CA VAL A 70 16.91 -8.14 -4.67
C VAL A 70 17.30 -9.55 -5.16
N ILE A 71 18.32 -10.16 -4.57
CA ILE A 71 18.72 -11.55 -4.91
C ILE A 71 17.66 -12.57 -4.49
N ALA A 72 16.84 -12.26 -3.49
CA ALA A 72 15.77 -13.14 -3.04
C ALA A 72 14.50 -13.07 -3.93
N VAL A 73 14.41 -12.09 -4.82
CA VAL A 73 13.33 -12.01 -5.81
C VAL A 73 13.50 -13.15 -6.82
N ASN A 74 12.37 -13.77 -7.20
CA ASN A 74 12.33 -14.83 -8.20
C ASN A 74 13.03 -14.37 -9.49
N GLU A 75 13.82 -15.25 -10.08
CA GLU A 75 14.62 -14.99 -11.28
C GLU A 75 13.77 -14.44 -12.44
N SER A 76 12.57 -14.96 -12.63
CA SER A 76 11.64 -14.50 -13.68
C SER A 76 11.10 -13.09 -13.44
N LEU A 77 11.02 -12.62 -12.18
CA LEU A 77 10.53 -11.31 -11.80
C LEU A 77 11.64 -10.25 -11.74
N PHE A 78 12.89 -10.68 -11.56
CA PHE A 78 14.03 -9.78 -11.40
C PHE A 78 14.15 -8.74 -12.54
N PRO A 79 13.98 -9.07 -13.84
CA PRO A 79 14.08 -8.11 -14.93
C PRO A 79 13.00 -7.02 -14.92
N GLU A 80 11.95 -7.19 -14.14
CA GLU A 80 10.85 -6.24 -14.03
C GLU A 80 11.10 -5.10 -13.03
N ILE A 81 12.12 -5.23 -12.18
CA ILE A 81 12.55 -4.17 -11.27
C ILE A 81 13.18 -3.04 -12.09
N LYS A 82 12.52 -1.89 -12.19
CA LYS A 82 12.92 -0.75 -13.04
C LYS A 82 13.42 0.46 -12.25
N GLY A 83 12.99 0.59 -11.01
CA GLY A 83 13.28 1.72 -10.17
C GLY A 83 14.33 1.44 -9.10
N THR A 84 14.39 2.34 -8.16
CA THR A 84 15.34 2.29 -7.04
C THR A 84 14.63 2.29 -5.68
N ALA A 85 13.29 2.34 -5.69
CA ALA A 85 12.48 2.41 -4.47
C ALA A 85 12.50 1.08 -3.70
N ASP A 86 12.51 1.19 -2.40
CA ASP A 86 12.35 0.04 -1.49
C ASP A 86 11.01 -0.66 -1.66
N THR A 87 9.96 0.10 -1.94
CA THR A 87 8.61 -0.41 -2.21
C THR A 87 8.56 -1.33 -3.42
N GLU A 88 9.29 -1.02 -4.48
CA GLU A 88 9.32 -1.88 -5.67
C GLU A 88 9.93 -3.25 -5.34
N VAL A 89 11.02 -3.25 -4.60
CA VAL A 89 11.66 -4.51 -4.16
C VAL A 89 10.74 -5.28 -3.20
N LEU A 90 10.06 -4.59 -2.28
CA LEU A 90 9.09 -5.21 -1.38
C LEU A 90 7.93 -5.87 -2.15
N PHE A 91 7.43 -5.21 -3.19
CA PHE A 91 6.39 -5.77 -4.06
C PHE A 91 6.84 -7.04 -4.76
N TYR A 92 8.01 -7.04 -5.37
CA TYR A 92 8.54 -8.22 -6.05
C TYR A 92 8.91 -9.35 -5.08
N LEU A 93 9.28 -9.05 -3.84
CA LEU A 93 9.39 -10.05 -2.78
C LEU A 93 8.04 -10.65 -2.42
N ALA A 94 6.99 -9.83 -2.29
CA ALA A 94 5.65 -10.33 -2.02
C ALA A 94 5.14 -11.24 -3.15
N LEU A 95 5.35 -10.88 -4.41
CA LEU A 95 5.07 -11.75 -5.57
C LEU A 95 5.86 -13.06 -5.49
N THR A 96 7.14 -12.99 -5.18
CA THR A 96 8.00 -14.18 -5.00
C THR A 96 7.49 -15.11 -3.90
N PHE A 97 6.89 -14.55 -2.85
CA PHE A 97 6.36 -15.33 -1.72
C PHE A 97 4.88 -15.69 -1.86
N GLY A 98 4.29 -15.51 -3.05
CA GLY A 98 2.95 -15.99 -3.38
C GLY A 98 1.83 -14.96 -3.20
N LEU A 99 2.09 -13.68 -3.51
CA LEU A 99 1.07 -12.62 -3.46
C LEU A 99 -0.18 -12.97 -4.27
N GLU A 100 -0.02 -13.71 -5.36
CA GLU A 100 -1.11 -14.09 -6.25
C GLU A 100 -2.03 -15.17 -5.67
N ASP A 101 -1.54 -15.93 -4.69
CA ASP A 101 -2.27 -17.03 -4.06
C ASP A 101 -2.85 -16.65 -2.69
N ASP A 102 -2.01 -16.02 -1.83
CA ASP A 102 -2.36 -15.63 -0.45
C ASP A 102 -1.70 -14.29 -0.11
N PRO A 103 -2.34 -13.16 -0.43
CA PRO A 103 -1.77 -11.83 -0.21
C PRO A 103 -1.37 -11.55 1.24
N PRO A 104 -2.15 -11.91 2.28
CA PRO A 104 -1.74 -11.75 3.66
C PRO A 104 -0.48 -12.53 4.05
N ASP A 105 -0.38 -13.81 3.66
CA ASP A 105 0.80 -14.63 3.95
C ASP A 105 2.04 -14.12 3.20
N ALA A 106 1.87 -13.74 1.94
CA ALA A 106 2.96 -13.24 1.10
C ALA A 106 3.56 -11.93 1.62
N VAL A 107 2.71 -10.97 1.99
CA VAL A 107 3.14 -9.70 2.58
C VAL A 107 3.81 -9.94 3.95
N ALA A 108 3.24 -10.83 4.77
CA ALA A 108 3.83 -11.20 6.05
C ALA A 108 5.23 -11.79 5.89
N ARG A 109 5.45 -12.64 4.87
CA ARG A 109 6.77 -13.20 4.56
C ARG A 109 7.74 -12.18 3.98
N ALA A 110 7.27 -11.29 3.12
CA ALA A 110 8.10 -10.22 2.57
C ALA A 110 8.63 -9.29 3.67
N ILE A 111 7.75 -8.85 4.58
CA ILE A 111 8.15 -8.03 5.72
C ILE A 111 9.05 -8.81 6.67
N GLY A 112 8.72 -10.06 7.00
CA GLY A 112 9.55 -10.91 7.85
C GLY A 112 10.96 -11.16 7.28
N PHE A 113 11.08 -11.26 5.95
CA PHE A 113 12.38 -11.34 5.28
C PHE A 113 13.17 -10.04 5.40
N VAL A 114 12.52 -8.88 5.15
CA VAL A 114 13.13 -7.56 5.37
C VAL A 114 13.64 -7.42 6.80
N GLU A 115 12.80 -7.77 7.79
CA GLU A 115 13.19 -7.72 9.20
C GLU A 115 14.37 -8.62 9.54
N ALA A 116 14.37 -9.86 9.03
CA ALA A 116 15.46 -10.79 9.26
C ALA A 116 16.79 -10.25 8.68
N ARG A 117 16.77 -9.69 7.47
CA ARG A 117 17.95 -9.11 6.83
C ARG A 117 18.42 -7.84 7.52
N GLY A 118 17.48 -6.95 7.91
CA GLY A 118 17.80 -5.74 8.64
C GLY A 118 18.44 -6.03 10.00
N ARG A 119 17.84 -6.91 10.80
CA ARG A 119 18.38 -7.31 12.09
C ARG A 119 19.76 -7.97 12.00
N ALA A 120 19.99 -8.78 10.96
CA ALA A 120 21.32 -9.36 10.71
C ALA A 120 22.40 -8.30 10.38
N ARG A 121 22.00 -7.08 10.04
CA ARG A 121 22.89 -5.92 9.82
C ARG A 121 22.87 -4.92 10.99
N GLY A 122 22.28 -5.29 12.13
CA GLY A 122 22.21 -4.44 13.31
C GLY A 122 21.11 -3.36 13.28
N ILE A 123 20.19 -3.41 12.29
CA ILE A 123 19.06 -2.48 12.22
C ILE A 123 17.98 -2.99 13.17
N GLN A 124 17.66 -2.21 14.19
CA GLN A 124 16.75 -2.61 15.26
C GLN A 124 15.28 -2.70 14.76
N TYR A 125 14.85 -1.72 13.97
CA TYR A 125 13.48 -1.59 13.49
C TYR A 125 13.44 -1.46 11.95
N PRO A 126 13.64 -2.57 11.19
CA PRO A 126 13.90 -2.50 9.75
C PRO A 126 12.71 -2.06 8.90
N PHE A 127 11.48 -2.15 9.40
CA PHE A 127 10.29 -1.86 8.59
C PHE A 127 9.30 -0.96 9.32
N GLN A 128 8.78 0.03 8.60
CA GLN A 128 7.63 0.83 9.01
C GLN A 128 6.78 1.17 7.80
N GLY A 129 5.47 0.91 7.86
CA GLY A 129 4.60 1.39 6.79
C GLY A 129 3.18 0.88 6.81
N THR A 130 2.41 1.49 5.91
CA THR A 130 1.11 1.01 5.47
C THR A 130 1.22 0.56 4.02
N ILE A 131 0.60 -0.56 3.69
CA ILE A 131 0.60 -1.15 2.35
C ILE A 131 -0.84 -1.26 1.87
N ALA A 132 -1.07 -1.00 0.59
CA ALA A 132 -2.29 -1.39 -0.08
C ALA A 132 -1.92 -2.18 -1.35
N THR A 133 -2.57 -3.33 -1.54
CA THR A 133 -2.44 -4.16 -2.73
C THR A 133 -3.80 -4.65 -3.19
N THR A 134 -3.94 -4.84 -4.50
CA THR A 134 -5.18 -5.31 -5.11
C THR A 134 -4.89 -6.15 -6.34
N ASP A 135 -5.77 -7.10 -6.59
CA ASP A 135 -5.84 -7.87 -7.83
C ASP A 135 -6.89 -7.31 -8.82
N GLY A 136 -7.54 -6.18 -8.48
CA GLY A 136 -8.61 -5.55 -9.24
C GLY A 136 -10.02 -5.94 -8.78
N GLU A 137 -10.15 -6.91 -7.87
CA GLU A 137 -11.44 -7.34 -7.30
C GLU A 137 -11.51 -7.13 -5.80
N SER A 138 -10.45 -7.47 -5.09
CA SER A 138 -10.31 -7.29 -3.66
C SER A 138 -9.18 -6.31 -3.34
N LEU A 139 -9.28 -5.66 -2.20
CA LEU A 139 -8.27 -4.76 -1.67
C LEU A 139 -7.78 -5.31 -0.33
N TRP A 140 -6.47 -5.50 -0.22
CA TRP A 140 -5.78 -5.81 1.05
C TRP A 140 -4.99 -4.61 1.51
N VAL A 141 -5.16 -4.23 2.76
CA VAL A 141 -4.45 -3.11 3.38
C VAL A 141 -3.77 -3.56 4.66
N PHE A 142 -2.54 -3.12 4.89
CA PHE A 142 -1.73 -3.54 6.03
C PHE A 142 -1.22 -2.31 6.76
N ARG A 143 -1.20 -2.38 8.07
CA ARG A 143 -0.58 -1.40 8.95
C ARG A 143 0.37 -2.12 9.90
N TYR A 144 1.67 -1.83 9.80
CA TYR A 144 2.66 -2.51 10.62
C TYR A 144 3.97 -1.72 10.74
N SER A 145 4.62 -1.86 11.88
CA SER A 145 5.99 -1.40 12.13
C SER A 145 6.73 -2.38 13.02
N SER A 146 8.01 -2.62 12.73
CA SER A 146 8.93 -3.39 13.59
C SER A 146 9.07 -2.80 14.99
N GLN A 147 8.79 -1.52 15.16
CA GLN A 147 8.82 -0.79 16.41
C GLN A 147 7.48 -0.83 17.16
N GLY A 148 6.39 -1.32 16.52
CA GLY A 148 5.03 -1.25 17.05
C GLY A 148 4.43 0.16 17.02
N LYS A 149 4.92 1.02 16.13
CA LYS A 149 4.48 2.40 15.97
C LYS A 149 4.60 2.81 14.51
N SER A 150 3.61 2.44 13.72
CA SER A 150 3.55 2.73 12.28
C SER A 150 2.89 4.09 11.98
N ARG A 151 2.93 4.48 10.70
CA ARG A 151 2.10 5.57 10.20
C ARG A 151 0.63 5.20 10.32
N SER A 152 -0.22 6.22 10.38
CA SER A 152 -1.67 6.08 10.42
C SER A 152 -2.22 5.46 9.14
N LEU A 153 -3.34 4.77 9.28
CA LEU A 153 -4.19 4.30 8.20
C LEU A 153 -5.63 4.35 8.70
N PHE A 154 -6.52 4.91 7.90
CA PHE A 154 -7.92 5.08 8.26
C PHE A 154 -8.81 4.48 7.19
N PHE A 155 -9.99 4.03 7.59
CA PHE A 155 -11.05 3.65 6.69
C PHE A 155 -12.34 4.41 7.02
N THR A 156 -13.17 4.65 6.01
CA THR A 156 -14.44 5.32 6.21
C THR A 156 -15.43 4.45 6.96
N ARG A 157 -16.25 5.08 7.77
CA ARG A 157 -17.51 4.51 8.25
C ARG A 157 -18.49 4.31 7.07
N ASP A 158 -19.60 3.63 7.35
CA ASP A 158 -20.70 3.45 6.38
C ASP A 158 -21.13 4.82 5.80
N VAL A 159 -21.12 4.95 4.48
CA VAL A 159 -21.46 6.17 3.77
C VAL A 159 -22.90 6.61 4.05
N ARG A 160 -23.83 5.66 4.23
CA ARG A 160 -25.24 5.97 4.58
C ARG A 160 -25.35 6.64 5.95
N ALA A 161 -24.59 6.15 6.92
CA ALA A 161 -24.52 6.78 8.25
C ALA A 161 -23.93 8.20 8.16
N LEU A 162 -22.87 8.38 7.34
CA LEU A 162 -22.28 9.70 7.13
C LEU A 162 -23.23 10.68 6.44
N ARG A 163 -24.05 10.23 5.47
CA ARG A 163 -25.07 11.09 4.85
C ARG A 163 -26.15 11.55 5.83
N GLN A 164 -26.52 10.70 6.77
CA GLN A 164 -27.49 11.07 7.81
C GLN A 164 -26.91 12.10 8.79
N GLU A 165 -25.63 11.94 9.13
CA GLU A 165 -24.92 12.83 10.04
C GLU A 165 -24.54 14.17 9.36
N TYR A 166 -24.26 14.15 8.05
CA TYR A 166 -23.81 15.30 7.26
C TYR A 166 -24.63 15.50 5.97
N PRO A 167 -25.94 15.83 6.08
CA PRO A 167 -26.84 15.89 4.93
C PRO A 167 -26.49 16.99 3.90
N ASP A 168 -25.78 18.03 4.32
CA ASP A 168 -25.42 19.18 3.49
C ASP A 168 -24.10 19.00 2.71
N ARG A 169 -23.42 17.87 2.87
CA ARG A 169 -22.17 17.59 2.16
C ARG A 169 -22.42 16.95 0.79
N GLU A 170 -22.29 17.75 -0.27
CA GLU A 170 -22.50 17.29 -1.66
C GLU A 170 -21.65 16.08 -2.03
N VAL A 171 -20.37 16.03 -1.61
CA VAL A 171 -19.47 14.92 -1.89
C VAL A 171 -20.03 13.56 -1.43
N LEU A 172 -20.79 13.54 -0.33
CA LEU A 172 -21.42 12.31 0.16
C LEU A 172 -22.63 11.89 -0.69
N ARG A 173 -23.24 12.80 -1.44
CA ARG A 173 -24.37 12.50 -2.33
C ARG A 173 -23.90 11.83 -3.62
N GLU A 174 -22.67 12.10 -4.06
CA GLU A 174 -22.11 11.60 -5.31
C GLU A 174 -21.50 10.19 -5.18
N VAL A 175 -21.12 9.76 -3.95
CA VAL A 175 -20.53 8.43 -3.73
C VAL A 175 -21.63 7.38 -3.49
N SER A 176 -21.42 6.15 -3.92
CA SER A 176 -22.38 5.04 -3.70
C SER A 176 -22.39 4.61 -2.23
N ASP A 177 -23.46 3.94 -1.81
CA ASP A 177 -23.59 3.39 -0.45
C ASP A 177 -22.50 2.36 -0.13
N ASP A 178 -22.02 1.67 -1.15
CA ASP A 178 -20.99 0.63 -1.02
C ASP A 178 -19.57 1.18 -1.11
N THR A 179 -19.41 2.50 -1.22
CA THR A 179 -18.07 3.12 -1.29
C THR A 179 -17.29 2.87 -0.01
N ARG A 180 -16.05 2.42 -0.18
CA ARG A 180 -15.05 2.26 0.88
C ARG A 180 -13.83 3.09 0.52
N LEU A 181 -13.43 3.96 1.43
CA LEU A 181 -12.19 4.74 1.30
C LEU A 181 -11.20 4.25 2.35
N VAL A 182 -9.96 4.01 1.94
CA VAL A 182 -8.84 3.74 2.83
C VAL A 182 -7.77 4.78 2.55
N VAL A 183 -7.37 5.53 3.57
CA VAL A 183 -6.49 6.68 3.44
C VAL A 183 -5.42 6.69 4.52
N SER A 184 -4.25 7.24 4.22
CA SER A 184 -3.18 7.42 5.21
C SER A 184 -3.53 8.51 6.23
N GLU A 185 -4.30 9.51 5.83
CA GLU A 185 -4.76 10.61 6.67
C GLU A 185 -6.22 10.95 6.33
N PRO A 186 -7.05 11.32 7.32
CA PRO A 186 -8.43 11.74 7.08
C PRO A 186 -8.53 12.85 6.04
N VAL A 187 -9.48 12.70 5.13
CA VAL A 187 -9.75 13.69 4.08
C VAL A 187 -11.01 14.48 4.44
N GLY A 188 -10.93 15.81 4.36
CA GLY A 188 -12.04 16.70 4.66
C GLY A 188 -12.34 16.85 6.16
N ASP A 189 -13.24 17.76 6.46
CA ASP A 189 -13.70 18.08 7.82
C ASP A 189 -15.03 17.36 8.10
N LEU A 190 -14.95 16.07 8.38
CA LEU A 190 -16.06 15.21 8.76
C LEU A 190 -15.69 14.44 10.04
N PRO A 191 -15.86 15.04 11.23
CA PRO A 191 -15.57 14.38 12.49
C PRO A 191 -16.32 13.06 12.63
N GLY A 192 -15.60 12.01 13.08
CA GLY A 192 -16.20 10.68 13.24
C GLY A 192 -16.41 9.87 11.95
N ALA A 193 -16.12 10.44 10.77
CA ALA A 193 -16.22 9.73 9.50
C ALA A 193 -15.14 8.66 9.31
N TRP A 194 -14.05 8.78 10.03
CA TRP A 194 -12.86 7.95 9.88
C TRP A 194 -12.62 7.09 11.11
N VAL A 195 -12.30 5.83 10.87
CA VAL A 195 -11.88 4.89 11.90
C VAL A 195 -10.43 4.54 11.65
N GLU A 196 -9.59 4.76 12.66
CA GLU A 196 -8.18 4.41 12.57
C GLU A 196 -8.00 2.88 12.64
N MET A 197 -7.26 2.35 11.69
CA MET A 197 -6.90 0.94 11.65
C MET A 197 -5.90 0.64 12.78
N PRO A 198 -6.09 -0.42 13.58
CA PRO A 198 -5.16 -0.78 14.64
C PRO A 198 -3.75 -1.05 14.14
N GLU A 199 -2.75 -0.78 15.00
CA GLU A 199 -1.36 -1.21 14.75
C GLU A 199 -1.29 -2.73 14.64
N ALA A 200 -0.36 -3.23 13.81
CA ALA A 200 -0.16 -4.65 13.56
C ALA A 200 -1.45 -5.37 13.13
N SER A 201 -2.14 -4.80 12.14
CA SER A 201 -3.35 -5.38 11.56
C SER A 201 -3.35 -5.32 10.04
N TYR A 202 -4.22 -6.12 9.42
CA TYR A 202 -4.55 -5.99 8.01
C TYR A 202 -6.06 -6.07 7.80
N GLY A 203 -6.54 -5.37 6.79
CA GLY A 203 -7.92 -5.38 6.34
C GLY A 203 -8.05 -6.01 4.97
N VAL A 204 -9.19 -6.66 4.73
CA VAL A 204 -9.61 -7.13 3.41
C VAL A 204 -10.93 -6.45 3.09
N VAL A 205 -11.00 -5.77 1.95
CA VAL A 205 -12.22 -5.18 1.42
C VAL A 205 -12.59 -5.91 0.15
N SER A 206 -13.75 -6.55 0.14
CA SER A 206 -14.22 -7.34 -0.99
C SER A 206 -15.74 -7.26 -1.14
N LYS A 207 -16.28 -7.83 -2.22
CA LYS A 207 -17.73 -7.95 -2.43
C LYS A 207 -18.41 -8.86 -1.41
N GLU A 208 -17.64 -9.76 -0.79
CA GLU A 208 -18.14 -10.71 0.21
C GLU A 208 -18.22 -10.07 1.61
N GLY A 209 -17.63 -8.91 1.79
CA GLY A 209 -17.60 -8.15 3.03
C GLY A 209 -16.20 -7.73 3.43
N ASP A 210 -16.15 -6.88 4.46
CA ASP A 210 -14.92 -6.31 4.97
C ASP A 210 -14.46 -7.11 6.19
N GLN A 211 -13.16 -7.35 6.29
CA GLN A 211 -12.54 -8.06 7.42
C GLN A 211 -11.38 -7.24 7.97
N LEU A 212 -11.17 -7.31 9.27
CA LEU A 212 -10.02 -6.74 9.97
C LEU A 212 -9.40 -7.80 10.87
N LEU A 213 -8.12 -8.09 10.66
CA LEU A 213 -7.44 -9.22 11.25
C LEU A 213 -6.05 -8.80 11.79
N PRO A 214 -5.52 -9.49 12.83
CA PRO A 214 -4.17 -9.27 13.32
C PRO A 214 -3.14 -9.57 12.22
N PHE A 215 -2.07 -8.77 12.17
CA PHE A 215 -0.96 -8.96 11.25
C PHE A 215 0.33 -9.25 12.00
N VAL A 216 1.01 -10.33 11.62
CA VAL A 216 2.29 -10.72 12.19
C VAL A 216 3.23 -11.12 11.05
N PRO A 217 4.42 -10.49 10.92
CA PRO A 217 5.43 -10.94 9.97
C PRO A 217 5.82 -12.40 10.18
N LYS A 218 6.04 -13.10 9.08
CA LYS A 218 6.40 -14.52 9.08
C LYS A 218 7.81 -14.71 8.52
N PRO A 219 8.59 -15.69 9.00
CA PRO A 219 9.86 -16.01 8.38
C PRO A 219 9.62 -16.42 6.92
N PRO A 220 10.55 -16.09 6.00
CA PRO A 220 10.46 -16.53 4.62
C PRO A 220 10.46 -18.07 4.55
N ARG A 221 9.71 -18.63 3.60
CA ARG A 221 9.88 -20.05 3.28
C ARG A 221 11.31 -20.24 2.77
N LYS A 222 11.98 -21.29 3.22
CA LYS A 222 13.27 -21.66 2.60
C LYS A 222 12.97 -21.92 1.13
N THR A 223 13.44 -21.05 0.25
CA THR A 223 13.47 -21.33 -1.19
C THR A 223 14.32 -22.58 -1.38
N ARG A 224 13.73 -23.61 -1.97
CA ARG A 224 14.44 -24.82 -2.37
C ARG A 224 15.33 -24.51 -3.55
#